data_1a1e46dcc340118596667b081f5636d4
#
_entry.id   1a1e46dcc340118596667b081f5636d4
#
_cell.length_a   1.000
_cell.length_b   1.000
_cell.length_c   1.000
_cell.angle_alpha   90.00
_cell.angle_beta   90.00
_cell.angle_gamma   90.00
#
_symmetry.space_group_name_H-M   'P 1'
#
loop_
_entity.id
_entity.type
_entity.pdbx_description
1 polymer ?
#
loop_
_entity_poly.entity_id
_entity_poly.type
_entity_poly.pdbx_seq_one_letter_code
_entity_poly.pdbx_strand_id
1 'polypeptide(L)'
;MRTAERKESMNIAFLLQPKSDTAFLYDDFTLRQGLEKMRHHGYTAIPVIDREGKYITTISEGDFLWFILRDSEEGDLQEVPLQNLEKTQIKDIIHQDKNPPVPITATTDELVERGMEQNFIPVVDDWGSFIGIITRRNLLERFAKYKD
;
A
#
# COMPACT_ATOMS: atom_id res chain seq x y z
N MET A 1 -0.29 -29.04 -17.35
CA MET A 1 0.25 -29.65 -16.15
C MET A 1 1.53 -28.98 -15.65
N ARG A 2 2.54 -28.86 -16.48
CA ARG A 2 3.76 -28.16 -16.07
C ARG A 2 3.52 -26.69 -15.69
N THR A 3 2.58 -26.07 -16.35
CA THR A 3 2.24 -24.67 -16.05
C THR A 3 1.63 -24.53 -14.67
N ALA A 4 0.76 -25.46 -14.28
CA ALA A 4 0.14 -25.46 -12.95
C ALA A 4 1.19 -25.74 -11.86
N GLU A 5 2.08 -26.68 -12.09
CA GLU A 5 3.15 -27.00 -11.16
C GLU A 5 4.11 -25.83 -10.96
N ARG A 6 4.42 -25.08 -12.02
CA ARG A 6 5.26 -23.88 -11.94
C ARG A 6 4.57 -22.77 -11.14
N LYS A 7 3.26 -22.61 -11.30
CA LYS A 7 2.49 -21.65 -10.54
C LYS A 7 2.51 -21.98 -9.05
N GLU A 8 2.40 -23.25 -8.74
CA GLU A 8 2.44 -23.71 -7.36
C GLU A 8 3.82 -23.59 -6.73
N SER A 9 4.88 -23.63 -7.53
CA SER A 9 6.26 -23.54 -7.03
C SER A 9 6.70 -22.13 -6.70
N MET A 10 5.94 -21.10 -7.10
CA MET A 10 6.30 -19.73 -6.77
C MET A 10 5.89 -19.41 -5.33
N ASN A 11 6.87 -19.34 -4.46
CA ASN A 11 6.63 -19.04 -3.06
C ASN A 11 6.63 -17.53 -2.85
N ILE A 12 5.54 -17.01 -2.31
CA ILE A 12 5.39 -15.60 -1.97
C ILE A 12 6.55 -15.08 -1.13
N ALA A 13 7.09 -15.92 -0.25
CA ALA A 13 8.18 -15.52 0.63
C ALA A 13 9.40 -15.00 -0.13
N PHE A 14 9.65 -15.51 -1.34
CA PHE A 14 10.77 -15.03 -2.16
C PHE A 14 10.50 -13.69 -2.82
N LEU A 15 9.25 -13.30 -2.93
CA LEU A 15 8.85 -12.05 -3.53
C LEU A 15 8.58 -10.98 -2.49
N LEU A 16 8.39 -11.38 -1.25
CA LEU A 16 7.96 -10.49 -0.18
C LEU A 16 9.06 -9.53 0.24
N GLN A 17 8.75 -8.25 0.20
CA GLN A 17 9.50 -7.24 0.91
C GLN A 17 8.89 -7.16 2.30
N PRO A 18 9.61 -7.60 3.35
CA PRO A 18 9.00 -7.72 4.67
C PRO A 18 8.65 -6.37 5.27
N LYS A 19 7.76 -6.39 6.25
CA LYS A 19 7.31 -5.19 6.96
C LYS A 19 8.48 -4.37 7.49
N SER A 20 9.52 -5.02 7.99
CA SER A 20 10.70 -4.34 8.53
C SER A 20 11.45 -3.50 7.48
N ASP A 21 11.31 -3.84 6.21
CA ASP A 21 11.94 -3.12 5.10
C ASP A 21 10.94 -2.28 4.30
N THR A 22 9.74 -2.12 4.82
CA THR A 22 8.64 -1.47 4.11
C THR A 22 8.20 -0.23 4.86
N ALA A 23 8.01 0.86 4.16
CA ALA A 23 7.41 2.05 4.76
C ALA A 23 5.89 1.86 4.84
N PHE A 24 5.30 2.28 5.94
CA PHE A 24 3.86 2.26 6.15
C PHE A 24 3.48 3.38 7.11
N LEU A 25 2.20 3.70 7.16
CA LEU A 25 1.66 4.70 8.10
C LEU A 25 0.76 4.01 9.11
N TYR A 26 0.74 4.51 10.33
CA TYR A 26 -0.33 4.18 11.27
C TYR A 26 -1.55 5.05 10.98
N ASP A 27 -2.73 4.49 11.13
CA ASP A 27 -3.99 5.18 10.85
C ASP A 27 -4.23 6.38 11.78
N ASP A 28 -3.59 6.41 12.94
CA ASP A 28 -3.67 7.53 13.89
C ASP A 28 -2.60 8.61 13.66
N PHE A 29 -1.75 8.45 12.65
CA PHE A 29 -0.83 9.51 12.26
C PHE A 29 -1.62 10.71 11.75
N THR A 30 -1.11 11.92 11.97
CA THR A 30 -1.67 13.12 11.37
C THR A 30 -1.38 13.12 9.87
N LEU A 31 -2.16 13.90 9.12
CA LEU A 31 -1.90 14.06 7.68
C LEU A 31 -0.51 14.60 7.43
N ARG A 32 -0.05 15.51 8.29
CA ARG A 32 1.30 16.06 8.17
C ARG A 32 2.37 14.98 8.30
N GLN A 33 2.24 14.12 9.32
CA GLN A 33 3.18 13.01 9.51
C GLN A 33 3.19 12.06 8.31
N GLY A 34 2.00 11.77 7.77
CA GLY A 34 1.87 10.93 6.59
C GLY A 34 2.55 11.52 5.37
N LEU A 35 2.29 12.80 5.09
CA LEU A 35 2.90 13.49 3.96
C LEU A 35 4.42 13.56 4.08
N GLU A 36 4.92 13.85 5.27
CA GLU A 36 6.36 13.88 5.51
C GLU A 36 7.00 12.54 5.25
N LYS A 37 6.36 11.45 5.69
CA LYS A 37 6.90 10.11 5.49
C LYS A 37 6.88 9.71 4.02
N MET A 38 5.79 10.00 3.30
CA MET A 38 5.71 9.75 1.87
C MET A 38 6.77 10.52 1.10
N ARG A 39 6.95 11.78 1.45
CA ARG A 39 7.98 12.63 0.83
C ARG A 39 9.38 12.10 1.09
N HIS A 40 9.66 11.70 2.32
CA HIS A 40 10.97 11.17 2.69
C HIS A 40 11.34 9.95 1.88
N HIS A 41 10.39 9.05 1.65
CA HIS A 41 10.61 7.81 0.90
C HIS A 41 10.38 7.98 -0.61
N GLY A 42 9.81 9.10 -1.04
CA GLY A 42 9.49 9.33 -2.45
C GLY A 42 8.35 8.46 -2.97
N TYR A 43 7.45 8.04 -2.09
CA TYR A 43 6.33 7.16 -2.46
C TYR A 43 5.11 7.97 -2.89
N THR A 44 4.39 7.44 -3.88
CA THR A 44 3.12 8.01 -4.35
C THR A 44 1.92 7.35 -3.67
N ALA A 45 2.14 6.20 -3.07
CA ALA A 45 1.14 5.45 -2.31
C ALA A 45 1.84 4.64 -1.23
N ILE A 46 1.19 4.44 -0.10
CA ILE A 46 1.80 3.79 1.06
C ILE A 46 0.75 3.02 1.85
N PRO A 47 1.08 1.82 2.37
CA PRO A 47 0.16 1.06 3.21
C PRO A 47 -0.17 1.78 4.51
N VAL A 48 -1.40 1.60 4.98
CA VAL A 48 -1.86 2.09 6.28
C VAL A 48 -2.27 0.91 7.13
N ILE A 49 -1.73 0.86 8.35
CA ILE A 49 -2.04 -0.19 9.31
C ILE A 49 -2.55 0.43 10.62
N ASP A 50 -3.22 -0.35 11.44
CA ASP A 50 -3.61 0.10 12.77
C ASP A 50 -2.52 -0.24 13.80
N ARG A 51 -2.74 0.14 15.05
CA ARG A 51 -1.77 -0.10 16.13
C ARG A 51 -1.66 -1.57 16.53
N GLU A 52 -2.59 -2.39 16.11
CA GLU A 52 -2.51 -3.84 16.28
C GLU A 52 -1.74 -4.50 15.14
N GLY A 53 -1.31 -3.73 14.14
CA GLY A 53 -0.56 -4.23 13.01
C GLY A 53 -1.39 -4.72 11.85
N LYS A 54 -2.70 -4.54 11.90
CA LYS A 54 -3.59 -5.00 10.83
C LYS A 54 -3.57 -4.03 9.66
N TYR A 55 -3.56 -4.59 8.45
CA TYR A 55 -3.66 -3.79 7.24
C TYR A 55 -5.06 -3.22 7.12
N ILE A 56 -5.14 -1.91 6.89
CA ILE A 56 -6.42 -1.22 6.71
C ILE A 56 -6.66 -0.92 5.24
N THR A 57 -5.75 -0.17 4.63
CA THR A 57 -5.87 0.26 3.25
C THR A 57 -4.54 0.84 2.77
N THR A 58 -4.54 1.38 1.57
CA THR A 58 -3.42 2.14 1.02
C THR A 58 -3.88 3.57 0.78
N ILE A 59 -3.06 4.53 1.15
CA ILE A 59 -3.33 5.94 0.91
C ILE A 59 -2.37 6.45 -0.18
N SER A 60 -2.90 7.30 -1.07
CA SER A 60 -2.13 7.86 -2.17
C SER A 60 -2.05 9.38 -2.05
N GLU A 61 -1.14 9.98 -2.84
CA GLU A 61 -1.05 11.44 -2.95
C GLU A 61 -2.40 12.05 -3.32
N GLY A 62 -3.16 11.35 -4.18
CA GLY A 62 -4.48 11.82 -4.59
C GLY A 62 -5.46 11.93 -3.43
N ASP A 63 -5.37 11.04 -2.44
CA ASP A 63 -6.25 11.10 -1.28
C ASP A 63 -5.99 12.36 -0.45
N PHE A 64 -4.72 12.74 -0.27
CA PHE A 64 -4.36 13.98 0.40
C PHE A 64 -4.83 15.20 -0.39
N LEU A 65 -4.67 15.18 -1.71
CA LEU A 65 -5.10 16.27 -2.57
C LEU A 65 -6.62 16.46 -2.51
N TRP A 66 -7.37 15.37 -2.54
CA TRP A 66 -8.83 15.43 -2.41
C TRP A 66 -9.25 16.06 -1.07
N PHE A 67 -8.57 15.69 0.02
CA PHE A 67 -8.85 16.29 1.32
C PHE A 67 -8.60 17.80 1.30
N ILE A 68 -7.48 18.21 0.73
CA ILE A 68 -7.11 19.63 0.63
C ILE A 68 -8.17 20.39 -0.19
N LEU A 69 -8.61 19.83 -1.31
CA LEU A 69 -9.63 20.45 -2.15
C LEU A 69 -10.97 20.57 -1.45
N ARG A 70 -11.36 19.56 -0.68
CA ARG A 70 -12.63 19.57 0.06
C ARG A 70 -12.59 20.51 1.25
N ASP A 71 -11.44 20.68 1.86
CA ASP A 71 -11.27 21.55 3.03
C ASP A 71 -11.18 23.02 2.63
N SER A 72 -10.80 23.32 1.40
CA SER A 72 -10.82 24.68 0.88
C SER A 72 -12.20 24.96 0.28
N GLU A 73 -13.07 25.60 1.06
CA GLU A 73 -14.48 25.82 0.71
C GLU A 73 -14.70 26.56 -0.61
N GLU A 74 -13.72 27.32 -1.08
CA GLU A 74 -13.83 28.12 -2.30
C GLU A 74 -12.80 27.76 -3.36
N GLY A 75 -12.14 26.62 -3.23
CA GLY A 75 -11.13 26.20 -4.18
C GLY A 75 -9.83 26.99 -4.09
N ASP A 76 -9.65 27.77 -3.04
CA ASP A 76 -8.42 28.50 -2.82
C ASP A 76 -7.38 27.62 -2.14
N LEU A 77 -6.57 26.97 -2.95
CA LEU A 77 -5.55 26.02 -2.49
C LEU A 77 -4.39 26.69 -1.74
N GLN A 78 -4.32 27.99 -1.75
CA GLN A 78 -3.21 28.72 -1.12
C GLN A 78 -3.37 28.85 0.39
N GLU A 79 -4.56 28.62 0.91
CA GLU A 79 -4.87 28.86 2.30
C GLU A 79 -5.32 27.63 3.10
N VAL A 80 -4.85 26.43 2.73
CA VAL A 80 -5.10 25.28 3.60
C VAL A 80 -4.30 25.48 4.87
N PRO A 81 -4.96 25.71 6.02
CA PRO A 81 -4.22 25.94 7.26
C PRO A 81 -3.40 24.72 7.62
N LEU A 82 -2.14 24.92 7.92
CA LEU A 82 -1.26 23.85 8.40
C LEU A 82 -1.89 23.14 9.60
N GLN A 83 -2.68 23.85 10.39
CA GLN A 83 -3.40 23.31 11.52
C GLN A 83 -4.33 22.15 11.14
N ASN A 84 -4.95 22.20 9.96
CA ASN A 84 -5.85 21.13 9.53
C ASN A 84 -5.08 19.85 9.21
N LEU A 85 -3.86 19.98 8.72
CA LEU A 85 -2.99 18.84 8.49
C LEU A 85 -2.49 18.21 9.80
N GLU A 86 -2.38 19.00 10.84
CA GLU A 86 -1.94 18.54 12.16
C GLU A 86 -3.07 17.95 12.99
N LYS A 87 -4.32 18.39 12.76
CA LYS A 87 -5.47 17.93 13.51
C LYS A 87 -6.18 16.74 12.89
N THR A 88 -6.09 16.59 11.59
CA THR A 88 -6.76 15.49 10.89
C THR A 88 -5.84 14.28 10.86
N GLN A 89 -6.40 13.12 11.16
CA GLN A 89 -5.66 11.87 11.14
C GLN A 89 -5.88 11.13 9.82
N ILE A 90 -4.96 10.25 9.49
CA ILE A 90 -5.04 9.41 8.30
C ILE A 90 -6.37 8.67 8.24
N LYS A 91 -6.81 8.10 9.38
CA LYS A 91 -8.07 7.36 9.46
C LYS A 91 -9.30 8.18 9.06
N ASP A 92 -9.22 9.49 9.11
CA ASP A 92 -10.34 10.37 8.79
C ASP A 92 -10.52 10.58 7.29
N ILE A 93 -9.51 10.27 6.47
CA ILE A 93 -9.56 10.52 5.03
C ILE A 93 -9.39 9.27 4.17
N ILE A 94 -9.12 8.11 4.77
CA ILE A 94 -8.90 6.89 3.99
C ILE A 94 -10.20 6.33 3.48
N HIS A 95 -10.10 5.67 2.31
CA HIS A 95 -11.18 4.92 1.72
C HIS A 95 -10.89 3.44 1.89
N GLN A 96 -11.90 2.67 2.30
CA GLN A 96 -11.74 1.24 2.44
C GLN A 96 -11.64 0.57 1.07
N ASP A 97 -11.06 -0.61 1.04
CA ASP A 97 -10.96 -1.47 -0.15
C ASP A 97 -10.03 -0.96 -1.26
N LYS A 98 -9.18 0.01 -0.94
CA LYS A 98 -8.16 0.44 -1.88
C LYS A 98 -6.92 -0.43 -1.72
N ASN A 99 -6.47 -1.03 -2.82
CA ASN A 99 -5.37 -1.99 -2.82
C ASN A 99 -5.62 -3.12 -1.82
N PRO A 100 -6.68 -3.93 -2.03
CA PRO A 100 -6.98 -5.01 -1.10
C PRO A 100 -5.78 -5.96 -0.98
N PRO A 101 -5.55 -6.51 0.22
CA PRO A 101 -4.39 -7.36 0.44
C PRO A 101 -4.62 -8.77 -0.11
N VAL A 102 -3.52 -9.52 -0.22
CA VAL A 102 -3.59 -10.95 -0.51
C VAL A 102 -3.05 -11.72 0.70
N PRO A 103 -3.55 -12.93 0.92
CA PRO A 103 -2.98 -13.77 1.96
C PRO A 103 -1.60 -14.30 1.54
N ILE A 104 -0.81 -14.74 2.50
CA ILE A 104 0.51 -15.31 2.23
C ILE A 104 0.43 -16.56 1.34
N THR A 105 -0.76 -17.16 1.25
CA THR A 105 -1.03 -18.35 0.42
C THR A 105 -1.52 -17.99 -0.99
N ALA A 106 -1.51 -16.72 -1.38
CA ALA A 106 -1.99 -16.30 -2.69
C ALA A 106 -1.25 -17.02 -3.83
N THR A 107 -1.98 -17.29 -4.90
CA THR A 107 -1.43 -17.96 -6.07
C THR A 107 -0.68 -16.97 -6.97
N THR A 108 0.16 -17.51 -7.82
CA THR A 108 0.85 -16.70 -8.84
C THR A 108 -0.14 -15.93 -9.72
N ASP A 109 -1.24 -16.57 -10.10
CA ASP A 109 -2.26 -15.92 -10.93
C ASP A 109 -2.88 -14.71 -10.23
N GLU A 110 -3.17 -14.85 -8.93
CA GLU A 110 -3.67 -13.74 -8.12
C GLU A 110 -2.68 -12.59 -8.06
N LEU A 111 -1.40 -12.90 -7.86
CA LEU A 111 -0.36 -11.88 -7.79
C LEU A 111 -0.21 -11.14 -9.10
N VAL A 112 -0.25 -11.85 -10.23
CA VAL A 112 -0.18 -11.23 -11.54
C VAL A 112 -1.35 -10.31 -11.78
N GLU A 113 -2.55 -10.77 -11.47
CA GLU A 113 -3.77 -9.99 -11.63
C GLU A 113 -3.71 -8.70 -10.81
N ARG A 114 -3.33 -8.81 -9.55
CA ARG A 114 -3.19 -7.64 -8.67
C ARG A 114 -2.08 -6.71 -9.14
N GLY A 115 -0.96 -7.28 -9.59
CA GLY A 115 0.17 -6.50 -10.08
C GLY A 115 -0.12 -5.71 -11.34
N MET A 116 -1.12 -6.12 -12.13
CA MET A 116 -1.57 -5.36 -13.29
C MET A 116 -2.33 -4.09 -12.88
N GLU A 117 -2.97 -4.10 -11.72
CA GLU A 117 -3.78 -2.99 -11.24
C GLU A 117 -3.08 -2.12 -10.20
N GLN A 118 -2.10 -2.66 -9.50
CA GLN A 118 -1.47 -2.01 -8.35
C GLN A 118 0.05 -2.00 -8.49
N ASN A 119 0.69 -0.93 -8.05
CA ASN A 119 2.15 -0.84 -8.04
C ASN A 119 2.78 -1.78 -7.01
N PHE A 120 2.06 -2.06 -5.94
CA PHE A 120 2.47 -3.05 -4.94
C PHE A 120 1.23 -3.75 -4.41
N ILE A 121 1.46 -4.94 -3.86
CA ILE A 121 0.40 -5.78 -3.32
C ILE A 121 0.67 -5.96 -1.83
N PRO A 122 -0.22 -5.46 -0.95
CA PRO A 122 -0.09 -5.73 0.48
C PRO A 122 -0.29 -7.21 0.76
N VAL A 123 0.49 -7.76 1.68
CA VAL A 123 0.38 -9.15 2.08
C VAL A 123 0.06 -9.23 3.56
N VAL A 124 -0.90 -10.07 3.90
CA VAL A 124 -1.35 -10.27 5.28
C VAL A 124 -1.27 -11.75 5.66
N ASP A 125 -1.19 -11.98 6.96
CA ASP A 125 -1.29 -13.34 7.50
C ASP A 125 -2.76 -13.74 7.71
N ASP A 126 -2.99 -14.88 8.37
CA ASP A 126 -4.34 -15.41 8.57
C ASP A 126 -5.21 -14.53 9.48
N TRP A 127 -4.60 -13.64 10.23
CA TRP A 127 -5.30 -12.70 11.13
C TRP A 127 -5.49 -11.32 10.53
N GLY A 128 -5.04 -11.12 9.30
CA GLY A 128 -5.10 -9.82 8.67
C GLY A 128 -3.94 -8.90 9.05
N SER A 129 -2.94 -9.40 9.75
CA SER A 129 -1.77 -8.62 10.12
C SER A 129 -0.90 -8.36 8.90
N PHE A 130 -0.46 -7.11 8.77
CA PHE A 130 0.39 -6.70 7.65
C PHE A 130 1.79 -7.28 7.83
N ILE A 131 2.24 -8.08 6.88
CA ILE A 131 3.56 -8.70 6.93
C ILE A 131 4.55 -8.16 5.90
N GLY A 132 4.07 -7.39 4.95
CA GLY A 132 4.92 -6.79 3.94
C GLY A 132 4.18 -6.53 2.64
N ILE A 133 4.94 -6.26 1.59
CA ILE A 133 4.39 -6.02 0.25
C ILE A 133 5.13 -6.85 -0.80
N ILE A 134 4.48 -7.04 -1.92
CA ILE A 134 5.11 -7.55 -3.13
C ILE A 134 5.03 -6.44 -4.14
N THR A 135 6.18 -5.96 -4.62
CA THR A 135 6.20 -4.89 -5.60
C THR A 135 6.01 -5.44 -7.00
N ARG A 136 5.42 -4.64 -7.87
CA ARG A 136 5.31 -4.96 -9.30
C ARG A 136 6.69 -5.25 -9.88
N ARG A 137 7.68 -4.50 -9.46
CA ARG A 137 9.06 -4.69 -9.92
C ARG A 137 9.59 -6.08 -9.57
N ASN A 138 9.37 -6.53 -8.34
CA ASN A 138 9.82 -7.87 -7.93
C ASN A 138 9.12 -8.97 -8.71
N LEU A 139 7.84 -8.80 -9.01
CA LEU A 139 7.12 -9.73 -9.85
C LEU A 139 7.73 -9.80 -11.25
N LEU A 140 7.97 -8.65 -11.85
CA LEU A 140 8.54 -8.59 -13.20
C LEU A 140 9.93 -9.20 -13.26
N GLU A 141 10.76 -8.93 -12.27
CA GLU A 141 12.10 -9.51 -12.19
C GLU A 141 12.03 -11.03 -12.07
N ARG A 142 11.10 -11.55 -11.30
CA ARG A 142 10.93 -12.99 -11.13
C ARG A 142 10.50 -13.65 -12.44
N PHE A 143 9.54 -13.08 -13.15
CA PHE A 143 9.11 -13.60 -14.44
C PHE A 143 10.19 -13.52 -15.49
N ALA A 144 10.97 -12.47 -15.50
CA ALA A 144 12.09 -12.34 -16.43
C ALA A 144 13.12 -13.46 -16.23
N LYS A 145 13.37 -13.86 -14.99
CA LYS A 145 14.28 -14.96 -14.69
C LYS A 145 13.75 -16.32 -15.13
N TYR A 146 12.44 -16.50 -15.16
CA TYR A 146 11.83 -17.76 -15.57
C TYR A 146 11.74 -17.93 -17.09
N LYS A 147 11.92 -16.88 -17.85
CA LYS A 147 11.84 -16.94 -19.31
C LYS A 147 13.10 -17.51 -19.97
N ASP A 148 14.18 -17.49 -19.25
CA ASP A 148 15.44 -18.02 -19.75
C ASP A 148 15.67 -19.43 -19.18
#